data_6ea0e6e64ff25d929728b05eb2cbe590
#
_entry.id   6ea0e6e64ff25d929728b05eb2cbe590
#
_cell.length_a   1.000
_cell.length_b   1.000
_cell.length_c   1.000
_cell.angle_alpha   90.00
_cell.angle_beta   90.00
_cell.angle_gamma   90.00
#
_symmetry.space_group_name_H-M   'P 1'
#
loop_
_entity.id
_entity.type
_entity.pdbx_description
1 polymer ?
#
loop_
_entity_poly.entity_id
_entity_poly.type
_entity_poly.pdbx_seq_one_letter_code
_entity_poly.pdbx_strand_id
1 'polypeptide(L)'
;ARNPPIWSHSIVTSPNSFTAPDWLAALPTTPLGHWPTPLEPLHRLSAELGGPQIWVKRDDCSGLATGGNKTRKLEYLIADAQLQGADTIVSYGAVQSNHARQTAAACAKVGLDCHLLLSRRVDRSDQNYLHNGNMLFNRLLNAHVYTFDLDNFEDGRKNVMNTLEQQDKTIYEIPAGGSNAIGALG
;
A
#
# COMPACT_ATOMS: atom_id res chain seq x y z
N ALA A 1 14.68 27.35 39.15
CA ALA A 1 14.39 27.82 37.82
C ALA A 1 13.78 26.63 37.04
N ARG A 2 12.53 26.75 36.60
CA ARG A 2 11.86 25.73 35.80
C ARG A 2 12.31 25.93 34.35
N ASN A 3 12.86 24.88 33.72
CA ASN A 3 13.16 24.90 32.31
C ASN A 3 11.88 25.14 31.50
N PRO A 4 11.94 25.94 30.44
CA PRO A 4 10.79 26.17 29.57
C PRO A 4 10.36 24.88 28.86
N PRO A 5 9.08 24.72 28.53
CA PRO A 5 8.59 23.53 27.88
C PRO A 5 9.23 23.32 26.49
N ILE A 6 9.63 22.07 26.21
CA ILE A 6 10.34 21.64 24.99
C ILE A 6 9.43 21.65 23.72
N TRP A 7 8.39 22.49 23.68
CA TRP A 7 7.42 22.51 22.58
C TRP A 7 7.60 23.72 21.65
N SER A 8 8.82 24.07 21.29
CA SER A 8 8.99 24.93 20.12
C SER A 8 9.02 24.06 18.87
N HIS A 9 7.92 23.99 18.17
CA HIS A 9 7.83 23.38 16.85
C HIS A 9 8.62 24.23 15.87
N SER A 10 9.90 23.97 15.75
CA SER A 10 10.66 24.44 14.58
C SER A 10 10.21 23.56 13.41
N ILE A 11 9.33 24.08 12.58
CA ILE A 11 9.12 23.53 11.24
C ILE A 11 10.48 23.71 10.56
N VAL A 12 11.23 22.63 10.41
CA VAL A 12 12.43 22.63 9.57
C VAL A 12 11.93 22.76 8.14
N THR A 13 11.82 24.00 7.67
CA THR A 13 11.74 24.27 6.25
C THR A 13 13.10 23.90 5.67
N SER A 14 13.18 22.72 5.06
CA SER A 14 14.37 22.32 4.32
C SER A 14 14.65 23.35 3.23
N PRO A 15 15.85 23.97 3.20
CA PRO A 15 16.19 24.88 2.12
C PRO A 15 16.41 24.20 0.76
N ASN A 16 16.37 22.88 0.70
CA ASN A 16 16.43 22.11 -0.53
C ASN A 16 15.04 21.52 -0.80
N SER A 17 14.22 22.26 -1.55
CA SER A 17 13.07 21.67 -2.23
C SER A 17 13.62 20.66 -3.25
N PHE A 18 13.62 19.36 -2.90
CA PHE A 18 13.83 18.32 -3.89
C PHE A 18 12.67 18.41 -4.89
N THR A 19 12.95 18.94 -6.06
CA THR A 19 12.05 18.84 -7.20
C THR A 19 12.29 17.49 -7.86
N ALA A 20 11.23 16.73 -8.02
CA ALA A 20 11.33 15.49 -8.79
C ALA A 20 11.90 15.80 -10.18
N PRO A 21 12.78 14.96 -10.75
CA PRO A 21 13.22 15.13 -12.12
C PRO A 21 12.02 15.25 -13.07
N ASP A 22 12.14 16.05 -14.12
CA ASP A 22 11.04 16.34 -15.06
C ASP A 22 10.41 15.07 -15.64
N TRP A 23 11.23 14.05 -15.92
CA TRP A 23 10.76 12.76 -16.42
C TRP A 23 9.86 12.04 -15.40
N LEU A 24 10.14 12.16 -14.09
CA LEU A 24 9.31 11.55 -13.04
C LEU A 24 8.01 12.35 -12.84
N ALA A 25 8.11 13.67 -12.87
CA ALA A 25 6.95 14.54 -12.76
C ALA A 25 5.98 14.41 -13.95
N ALA A 26 6.49 13.97 -15.11
CA ALA A 26 5.69 13.71 -16.32
C ALA A 26 4.97 12.36 -16.32
N LEU A 27 5.30 11.46 -15.39
CA LEU A 27 4.65 10.15 -15.33
C LEU A 27 3.23 10.28 -14.77
N PRO A 28 2.26 9.56 -15.34
CA PRO A 28 0.89 9.60 -14.87
C PRO A 28 0.77 8.99 -13.46
N THR A 29 -0.01 9.63 -12.62
CA THR A 29 -0.36 9.16 -11.29
C THR A 29 -1.85 9.28 -11.04
N THR A 30 -2.41 8.35 -10.27
CA THR A 30 -3.79 8.44 -9.79
C THR A 30 -3.78 8.95 -8.34
N PRO A 31 -4.39 10.10 -8.03
CA PRO A 31 -4.37 10.64 -6.67
C PRO A 31 -5.11 9.73 -5.68
N LEU A 32 -4.39 9.04 -4.82
CA LEU A 32 -4.94 8.13 -3.83
C LEU A 32 -4.75 8.63 -2.39
N GLY A 33 -3.60 9.19 -2.08
CA GLY A 33 -3.22 9.61 -0.75
C GLY A 33 -3.24 11.11 -0.51
N HIS A 34 -2.91 11.48 0.73
CA HIS A 34 -2.69 12.86 1.16
C HIS A 34 -1.19 13.13 1.27
N TRP A 35 -0.70 14.06 0.47
CA TRP A 35 0.73 14.38 0.36
C TRP A 35 1.00 15.86 0.59
N PRO A 36 2.17 16.20 1.18
CA PRO A 36 3.20 15.31 1.73
C PRO A 36 2.81 14.75 3.09
N THR A 37 3.23 13.51 3.42
CA THR A 37 3.12 13.00 4.79
C THR A 37 4.16 13.66 5.70
N PRO A 38 3.89 13.81 7.01
CA PRO A 38 4.83 14.44 7.93
C PRO A 38 6.18 13.71 8.01
N LEU A 39 7.23 14.48 8.31
CA LEU A 39 8.54 13.98 8.70
C LEU A 39 8.83 14.51 10.11
N GLU A 40 8.89 13.61 11.09
CA GLU A 40 8.96 13.95 12.51
C GLU A 40 10.25 13.45 13.16
N PRO A 41 10.96 14.27 13.96
CA PRO A 41 12.12 13.82 14.71
C PRO A 41 11.70 12.99 15.94
N LEU A 42 12.40 11.88 16.18
CA LEU A 42 12.19 11.02 17.34
C LEU A 42 13.21 11.39 18.44
N HIS A 43 13.02 12.55 19.08
CA HIS A 43 13.98 13.13 20.05
C HIS A 43 14.33 12.19 21.22
N ARG A 44 13.31 11.56 21.83
CA ARG A 44 13.52 10.66 22.97
C ARG A 44 14.29 9.41 22.57
N LEU A 45 13.93 8.80 21.44
CA LEU A 45 14.62 7.61 20.92
C LEU A 45 16.07 7.94 20.52
N SER A 46 16.28 9.08 19.88
CA SER A 46 17.64 9.53 19.50
C SER A 46 18.52 9.76 20.72
N ALA A 47 17.97 10.37 21.78
CA ALA A 47 18.70 10.60 23.03
C ALA A 47 19.03 9.29 23.77
N GLU A 48 18.07 8.36 23.82
CA GLU A 48 18.26 7.06 24.49
C GLU A 48 19.34 6.21 23.82
N LEU A 49 19.40 6.23 22.49
CA LEU A 49 20.38 5.47 21.71
C LEU A 49 21.76 6.14 21.63
N GLY A 50 21.86 7.43 21.96
CA GLY A 50 23.15 8.16 21.97
C GLY A 50 23.86 8.24 20.61
N GLY A 51 23.11 8.09 19.52
CA GLY A 51 23.63 8.04 18.15
C GLY A 51 23.12 9.21 17.28
N PRO A 52 23.01 9.01 15.95
CA PRO A 52 22.48 10.02 15.05
C PRO A 52 21.01 10.35 15.34
N GLN A 53 20.56 11.52 14.90
CA GLN A 53 19.13 11.87 14.98
C GLN A 53 18.29 10.92 14.14
N ILE A 54 17.27 10.34 14.76
CA ILE A 54 16.33 9.44 14.12
C ILE A 54 15.06 10.23 13.77
N TRP A 55 14.58 10.02 12.56
CA TRP A 55 13.37 10.64 12.04
C TRP A 55 12.39 9.58 11.55
N VAL A 56 11.10 9.85 11.63
CA VAL A 56 10.05 9.00 11.08
C VAL A 56 9.31 9.73 9.97
N LYS A 57 9.25 9.09 8.80
CA LYS A 57 8.35 9.48 7.71
C LYS A 57 7.00 8.83 7.95
N ARG A 58 5.98 9.66 8.20
CA ARG A 58 4.65 9.23 8.65
C ARG A 58 3.76 8.77 7.49
N ASP A 59 4.16 7.74 6.77
CA ASP A 59 3.37 7.19 5.68
C ASP A 59 2.09 6.45 6.15
N ASP A 60 1.98 6.16 7.44
CA ASP A 60 0.74 5.81 8.11
C ASP A 60 -0.33 6.92 7.98
N CYS A 61 0.07 8.17 7.80
CA CYS A 61 -0.82 9.32 7.59
C CYS A 61 -1.20 9.54 6.11
N SER A 62 -0.92 8.63 5.20
CA SER A 62 -1.28 8.78 3.77
C SER A 62 -2.78 8.78 3.48
N GLY A 63 -3.62 8.37 4.43
CA GLY A 63 -5.07 8.55 4.40
C GLY A 63 -5.87 7.42 3.73
N LEU A 64 -5.31 6.69 2.77
CA LEU A 64 -6.02 5.63 2.06
C LEU A 64 -6.24 4.40 2.96
N ALA A 65 -7.48 4.13 3.36
CA ALA A 65 -7.89 3.00 4.19
C ALA A 65 -6.91 2.74 5.36
N THR A 66 -6.85 3.67 6.31
CA THR A 66 -5.93 3.69 7.47
C THR A 66 -4.46 3.96 7.14
N GLY A 67 -4.16 4.39 5.92
CA GLY A 67 -2.82 4.80 5.51
C GLY A 67 -1.83 3.66 5.29
N GLY A 68 -0.63 4.03 4.90
CA GLY A 68 0.49 3.13 4.68
C GLY A 68 1.32 3.50 3.44
N ASN A 69 2.57 3.05 3.44
CA ASN A 69 3.55 3.38 2.39
C ASN A 69 3.20 2.81 1.00
N LYS A 70 2.34 1.80 0.92
CA LYS A 70 1.97 1.20 -0.37
C LYS A 70 1.10 2.12 -1.23
N THR A 71 0.44 3.11 -0.63
CA THR A 71 -0.30 4.14 -1.36
C THR A 71 0.57 4.85 -2.39
N ARG A 72 1.85 5.16 -2.08
CA ARG A 72 2.80 5.77 -3.03
C ARG A 72 2.96 4.94 -4.31
N LYS A 73 3.22 3.65 -4.14
CA LYS A 73 3.36 2.70 -5.25
C LYS A 73 2.07 2.56 -6.06
N LEU A 74 0.94 2.52 -5.36
CA LEU A 74 -0.36 2.33 -5.97
C LEU A 74 -0.80 3.53 -6.81
N GLU A 75 -0.35 4.75 -6.51
CA GLU A 75 -0.63 5.91 -7.36
C GLU A 75 -0.11 5.71 -8.80
N TYR A 76 1.09 5.16 -8.95
CA TYR A 76 1.64 4.83 -10.27
C TYR A 76 1.04 3.56 -10.87
N LEU A 77 0.88 2.50 -10.08
CA LEU A 77 0.36 1.22 -10.56
C LEU A 77 -1.10 1.30 -11.03
N ILE A 78 -1.93 2.05 -10.32
CA ILE A 78 -3.33 2.26 -10.72
C ILE A 78 -3.41 3.16 -11.96
N ALA A 79 -2.57 4.20 -12.06
CA ALA A 79 -2.50 5.00 -13.27
C ALA A 79 -2.08 4.17 -14.49
N ASP A 80 -1.09 3.30 -14.34
CA ASP A 80 -0.65 2.40 -15.41
C ASP A 80 -1.74 1.40 -15.81
N ALA A 81 -2.44 0.81 -14.83
CA ALA A 81 -3.59 -0.07 -15.08
C ALA A 81 -4.70 0.64 -15.86
N GLN A 82 -5.04 1.86 -15.49
CA GLN A 82 -6.05 2.68 -16.17
C GLN A 82 -5.64 3.01 -17.62
N LEU A 83 -4.36 3.34 -17.84
CA LEU A 83 -3.82 3.58 -19.19
C LEU A 83 -3.86 2.35 -20.09
N GLN A 84 -3.73 1.15 -19.51
CA GLN A 84 -3.86 -0.12 -20.22
C GLN A 84 -5.32 -0.55 -20.40
N GLY A 85 -6.28 0.23 -19.93
CA GLY A 85 -7.72 -0.06 -20.04
C GLY A 85 -8.17 -1.21 -19.13
N ALA A 86 -7.45 -1.49 -18.05
CA ALA A 86 -7.83 -2.54 -17.13
C ALA A 86 -9.14 -2.20 -16.40
N ASP A 87 -10.01 -3.18 -16.24
CA ASP A 87 -11.21 -3.12 -15.42
C ASP A 87 -11.05 -3.90 -14.11
N THR A 88 -10.05 -4.76 -14.05
CA THR A 88 -9.83 -5.71 -12.95
C THR A 88 -8.37 -5.72 -12.51
N ILE A 89 -8.17 -5.56 -11.20
CA ILE A 89 -6.85 -5.69 -10.56
C ILE A 89 -6.76 -7.04 -9.87
N VAL A 90 -5.71 -7.79 -10.18
CA VAL A 90 -5.33 -8.99 -9.42
C VAL A 90 -4.06 -8.68 -8.64
N SER A 91 -4.06 -8.92 -7.32
CA SER A 91 -2.87 -8.68 -6.50
C SER A 91 -2.64 -9.79 -5.47
N TYR A 92 -1.42 -9.85 -4.96
CA TYR A 92 -0.87 -10.94 -4.18
C TYR A 92 -0.37 -10.48 -2.82
N GLY A 93 -0.48 -11.35 -1.81
CA GLY A 93 0.04 -11.05 -0.49
C GLY A 93 -0.11 -12.19 0.51
N ALA A 94 0.26 -11.92 1.77
CA ALA A 94 -0.12 -12.77 2.88
C ALA A 94 -1.52 -12.38 3.40
N VAL A 95 -2.15 -13.22 4.22
CA VAL A 95 -3.50 -13.01 4.77
C VAL A 95 -3.69 -11.61 5.39
N GLN A 96 -2.72 -11.13 6.18
CA GLN A 96 -2.78 -9.79 6.80
C GLN A 96 -1.93 -8.74 6.07
N SER A 97 -1.87 -8.80 4.74
CA SER A 97 -1.06 -7.90 3.92
C SER A 97 -1.59 -6.46 3.95
N ASN A 98 -0.76 -5.49 4.36
CA ASN A 98 -1.05 -4.07 4.23
C ASN A 98 -1.13 -3.62 2.76
N HIS A 99 -0.36 -4.28 1.87
CA HIS A 99 -0.42 -4.01 0.44
C HIS A 99 -1.80 -4.41 -0.11
N ALA A 100 -2.27 -5.62 0.18
CA ALA A 100 -3.58 -6.09 -0.29
C ALA A 100 -4.71 -5.15 0.15
N ARG A 101 -4.72 -4.73 1.44
CA ARG A 101 -5.70 -3.76 1.94
C ARG A 101 -5.67 -2.43 1.19
N GLN A 102 -4.48 -1.88 0.95
CA GLN A 102 -4.35 -0.61 0.24
C GLN A 102 -4.70 -0.75 -1.24
N THR A 103 -4.41 -1.91 -1.85
CA THR A 103 -4.86 -2.23 -3.23
C THR A 103 -6.38 -2.28 -3.30
N ALA A 104 -7.04 -2.98 -2.38
CA ALA A 104 -8.51 -2.98 -2.31
C ALA A 104 -9.10 -1.57 -2.19
N ALA A 105 -8.49 -0.74 -1.33
CA ALA A 105 -8.92 0.65 -1.16
C ALA A 105 -8.71 1.52 -2.40
N ALA A 106 -7.59 1.33 -3.10
CA ALA A 106 -7.32 2.02 -4.34
C ALA A 106 -8.34 1.65 -5.41
N CYS A 107 -8.60 0.35 -5.60
CA CYS A 107 -9.60 -0.14 -6.56
C CYS A 107 -11.00 0.38 -6.23
N ALA A 108 -11.44 0.31 -4.97
CA ALA A 108 -12.73 0.83 -4.54
C ALA A 108 -12.86 2.34 -4.80
N LYS A 109 -11.79 3.11 -4.61
CA LYS A 109 -11.77 4.56 -4.86
C LYS A 109 -11.94 4.91 -6.34
N VAL A 110 -11.39 4.10 -7.25
CA VAL A 110 -11.38 4.40 -8.70
C VAL A 110 -12.38 3.55 -9.50
N GLY A 111 -13.13 2.66 -8.86
CA GLY A 111 -14.15 1.84 -9.49
C GLY A 111 -13.63 0.64 -10.29
N LEU A 112 -12.49 0.07 -9.91
CA LEU A 112 -11.94 -1.15 -10.50
C LEU A 112 -12.35 -2.38 -9.67
N ASP A 113 -12.57 -3.51 -10.32
CA ASP A 113 -12.73 -4.80 -9.64
C ASP A 113 -11.40 -5.20 -8.98
N CYS A 114 -11.46 -5.81 -7.79
CA CYS A 114 -10.26 -6.17 -7.04
C CYS A 114 -10.29 -7.63 -6.60
N HIS A 115 -9.30 -8.40 -7.04
CA HIS A 115 -9.11 -9.80 -6.69
C HIS A 115 -7.80 -9.97 -5.93
N LEU A 116 -7.89 -10.40 -4.68
CA LEU A 116 -6.74 -10.57 -3.78
C LEU A 116 -6.47 -12.06 -3.54
N LEU A 117 -5.34 -12.53 -4.05
CA LEU A 117 -4.88 -13.89 -3.86
C LEU A 117 -3.87 -13.91 -2.71
N LEU A 118 -4.32 -14.43 -1.57
CA LEU A 118 -3.58 -14.34 -0.31
C LEU A 118 -3.07 -15.71 0.12
N SER A 119 -1.78 -15.81 0.44
CA SER A 119 -1.17 -17.03 0.94
C SER A 119 -1.12 -17.07 2.46
N ARG A 120 -1.39 -18.25 3.04
CA ARG A 120 -1.16 -18.54 4.46
C ARG A 120 0.33 -18.78 4.68
N ARG A 121 1.03 -17.80 5.27
CA ARG A 121 2.48 -17.86 5.52
C ARG A 121 2.82 -18.07 6.98
N VAL A 122 1.83 -17.96 7.84
CA VAL A 122 1.96 -18.09 9.30
C VAL A 122 0.97 -19.15 9.75
N ASP A 123 1.41 -20.04 10.61
CA ASP A 123 0.57 -21.07 11.22
C ASP A 123 -0.35 -20.46 12.29
N ARG A 124 -1.35 -19.71 11.81
CA ARG A 124 -2.42 -19.11 12.59
C ARG A 124 -3.76 -19.32 11.92
N SER A 125 -4.70 -19.88 12.70
CA SER A 125 -6.07 -20.19 12.25
C SER A 125 -7.14 -19.54 13.13
N ASP A 126 -6.74 -18.67 14.06
CA ASP A 126 -7.70 -17.99 14.94
C ASP A 126 -8.58 -17.00 14.18
N GLN A 127 -9.81 -16.82 14.68
CA GLN A 127 -10.82 -15.97 14.04
C GLN A 127 -10.38 -14.51 13.88
N ASN A 128 -9.61 -13.98 14.83
CA ASN A 128 -9.10 -12.62 14.71
C ASN A 128 -8.12 -12.48 13.57
N TYR A 129 -7.23 -13.45 13.37
CA TYR A 129 -6.28 -13.44 12.27
C TYR A 129 -6.96 -13.58 10.90
N LEU A 130 -7.99 -14.42 10.80
CA LEU A 130 -8.66 -14.73 9.54
C LEU A 130 -9.76 -13.72 9.16
N HIS A 131 -10.31 -12.98 10.12
CA HIS A 131 -11.51 -12.18 9.88
C HIS A 131 -11.40 -10.70 10.27
N ASN A 132 -10.44 -10.31 11.10
CA ASN A 132 -10.22 -8.93 11.54
C ASN A 132 -9.03 -8.27 10.83
N GLY A 133 -8.72 -7.03 11.21
CA GLY A 133 -7.62 -6.26 10.65
C GLY A 133 -7.75 -6.05 9.14
N ASN A 134 -6.70 -6.34 8.38
CA ASN A 134 -6.69 -6.14 6.94
C ASN A 134 -7.73 -7.01 6.20
N MET A 135 -8.03 -8.21 6.71
CA MET A 135 -9.06 -9.08 6.14
C MET A 135 -10.46 -8.48 6.24
N LEU A 136 -10.77 -7.81 7.34
CA LEU A 136 -12.04 -7.09 7.49
C LEU A 136 -12.11 -5.93 6.48
N PHE A 137 -11.05 -5.13 6.38
CA PHE A 137 -11.01 -4.03 5.41
C PHE A 137 -11.15 -4.52 3.98
N ASN A 138 -10.49 -5.60 3.57
CA ASN A 138 -10.64 -6.17 2.23
C ASN A 138 -12.11 -6.46 1.88
N ARG A 139 -12.86 -7.02 2.83
CA ARG A 139 -14.30 -7.30 2.65
C ARG A 139 -15.14 -6.03 2.62
N LEU A 140 -14.90 -5.08 3.54
CA LEU A 140 -15.61 -3.80 3.57
C LEU A 140 -15.41 -2.98 2.29
N LEU A 141 -14.24 -3.14 1.65
CA LEU A 141 -13.87 -2.51 0.39
C LEU A 141 -14.33 -3.32 -0.85
N ASN A 142 -15.16 -4.34 -0.63
CA ASN A 142 -15.73 -5.20 -1.67
C ASN A 142 -14.70 -5.92 -2.55
N ALA A 143 -13.51 -6.24 -2.01
CA ALA A 143 -12.53 -7.04 -2.73
C ALA A 143 -12.90 -8.53 -2.69
N HIS A 144 -12.71 -9.22 -3.80
CA HIS A 144 -12.79 -10.68 -3.89
C HIS A 144 -11.53 -11.29 -3.27
N VAL A 145 -11.68 -11.98 -2.15
CA VAL A 145 -10.54 -12.51 -1.38
C VAL A 145 -10.48 -14.01 -1.50
N TYR A 146 -9.36 -14.51 -2.02
CA TYR A 146 -9.02 -15.92 -2.12
C TYR A 146 -7.87 -16.22 -1.17
N THR A 147 -7.97 -17.29 -0.39
CA THR A 147 -6.93 -17.70 0.55
C THR A 147 -6.46 -19.11 0.21
N PHE A 148 -5.15 -19.26 0.05
CA PHE A 148 -4.52 -20.52 -0.31
C PHE A 148 -3.41 -20.87 0.66
N ASP A 149 -3.19 -22.16 0.87
CA ASP A 149 -1.94 -22.65 1.44
C ASP A 149 -0.82 -22.55 0.38
N LEU A 150 0.43 -22.50 0.82
CA LEU A 150 1.56 -22.29 -0.09
C LEU A 150 1.63 -23.36 -1.20
N ASP A 151 1.34 -24.60 -0.87
CA ASP A 151 1.39 -25.73 -1.79
C ASP A 151 0.34 -25.67 -2.91
N ASN A 152 -0.80 -25.00 -2.64
CA ASN A 152 -1.93 -24.90 -3.56
C ASN A 152 -2.02 -23.50 -4.23
N PHE A 153 -1.08 -22.60 -3.94
CA PHE A 153 -1.19 -21.21 -4.35
C PHE A 153 -1.19 -21.05 -5.88
N GLU A 154 -0.26 -21.71 -6.57
CA GLU A 154 -0.14 -21.57 -8.03
C GLU A 154 -1.33 -22.17 -8.77
N ASP A 155 -1.87 -23.28 -8.32
CA ASP A 155 -3.05 -23.88 -8.93
C ASP A 155 -4.31 -23.03 -8.65
N GLY A 156 -4.44 -22.49 -7.44
CA GLY A 156 -5.49 -21.56 -7.10
C GLY A 156 -5.40 -20.26 -7.94
N ARG A 157 -4.18 -19.72 -8.12
CA ARG A 157 -3.94 -18.57 -8.98
C ARG A 157 -4.38 -18.83 -10.41
N LYS A 158 -3.95 -19.92 -11.02
CA LYS A 158 -4.34 -20.31 -12.39
C LYS A 158 -5.86 -20.40 -12.54
N ASN A 159 -6.53 -21.02 -11.59
CA ASN A 159 -7.99 -21.16 -11.63
C ASN A 159 -8.71 -19.79 -11.57
N VAL A 160 -8.27 -18.88 -10.72
CA VAL A 160 -8.83 -17.52 -10.64
C VAL A 160 -8.59 -16.77 -11.96
N MET A 161 -7.34 -16.79 -12.47
CA MET A 161 -7.00 -16.11 -13.73
C MET A 161 -7.83 -16.63 -14.90
N ASN A 162 -7.92 -17.93 -15.07
CA ASN A 162 -8.75 -18.55 -16.12
C ASN A 162 -10.22 -18.17 -16.01
N THR A 163 -10.75 -18.06 -14.78
CA THR A 163 -12.14 -17.63 -14.56
C THR A 163 -12.37 -16.21 -14.99
N LEU A 164 -11.44 -15.30 -14.66
CA LEU A 164 -11.52 -13.89 -15.04
C LEU A 164 -11.39 -13.71 -16.56
N GLU A 165 -10.48 -14.45 -17.20
CA GLU A 165 -10.33 -14.46 -18.66
C GLU A 165 -11.62 -14.96 -19.37
N GLN A 166 -12.26 -16.00 -18.84
CA GLN A 166 -13.55 -16.49 -19.36
C GLN A 166 -14.72 -15.48 -19.19
N GLN A 167 -14.54 -14.51 -18.30
CA GLN A 167 -15.48 -13.40 -18.08
C GLN A 167 -15.14 -12.16 -18.91
N ASP A 168 -14.22 -12.27 -19.87
CA ASP A 168 -13.72 -11.17 -20.72
C ASP A 168 -13.16 -9.99 -19.91
N LYS A 169 -12.57 -10.23 -18.72
CA LYS A 169 -11.96 -9.19 -17.90
C LYS A 169 -10.63 -8.73 -18.46
N THR A 170 -10.40 -7.43 -18.45
CA THR A 170 -9.09 -6.83 -18.77
C THR A 170 -8.28 -6.71 -17.48
N ILE A 171 -7.41 -7.68 -17.27
CA ILE A 171 -6.69 -7.87 -16.00
C ILE A 171 -5.37 -7.10 -16.00
N TYR A 172 -5.10 -6.38 -14.91
CA TYR A 172 -3.79 -5.86 -14.57
C TYR A 172 -3.28 -6.50 -13.28
N GLU A 173 -2.14 -7.19 -13.37
CA GLU A 173 -1.53 -7.86 -12.21
C GLU A 173 -0.59 -6.92 -11.46
N ILE A 174 -0.84 -6.74 -10.17
CA ILE A 174 0.06 -6.03 -9.25
C ILE A 174 0.80 -7.07 -8.39
N PRO A 175 2.13 -7.19 -8.50
CA PRO A 175 2.89 -8.17 -7.73
C PRO A 175 2.83 -7.90 -6.23
N ALA A 176 3.21 -8.90 -5.43
CA ALA A 176 3.22 -8.78 -3.97
C ALA A 176 4.02 -7.54 -3.52
N GLY A 177 3.37 -6.70 -2.68
CA GLY A 177 3.94 -5.44 -2.22
C GLY A 177 4.06 -4.35 -3.28
N GLY A 178 3.50 -4.53 -4.49
CA GLY A 178 3.62 -3.58 -5.61
C GLY A 178 5.07 -3.39 -6.07
N SER A 179 5.88 -4.46 -6.02
CA SER A 179 7.33 -4.36 -6.22
C SER A 179 7.71 -4.77 -7.65
N ASN A 180 7.48 -3.90 -8.59
CA ASN A 180 7.96 -3.93 -9.98
C ASN A 180 8.53 -2.56 -10.36
N ALA A 181 8.93 -2.38 -11.62
CA ALA A 181 9.53 -1.14 -12.10
C ALA A 181 8.62 0.09 -11.89
N ILE A 182 7.32 -0.04 -12.20
CA ILE A 182 6.33 1.04 -12.02
C ILE A 182 6.12 1.35 -10.54
N GLY A 183 5.87 0.33 -9.71
CA GLY A 183 5.66 0.53 -8.28
C GLY A 183 6.91 1.02 -7.52
N ALA A 184 8.10 0.88 -8.08
CA ALA A 184 9.33 1.40 -7.47
C ALA A 184 9.49 2.93 -7.62
N LEU A 185 8.66 3.58 -8.42
CA LEU A 185 8.65 5.03 -8.60
C LEU A 185 8.00 5.77 -7.43
N GLY A 186 7.19 5.05 -6.62
CA GLY A 186 6.43 5.62 -5.52
C GLY A 186 6.98 5.40 -4.10
#